data_31d0e3906609f03e1b16de9349cbb447
#
_entry.id   31d0e3906609f03e1b16de9349cbb447
#
_cell.length_a   1.000
_cell.length_b   1.000
_cell.length_c   1.000
_cell.angle_alpha   90.00
_cell.angle_beta   90.00
_cell.angle_gamma   90.00
#
_symmetry.space_group_name_H-M   'P 1'
#
loop_
_entity.id
_entity.type
_entity.pdbx_description
1 polymer ?
#
loop_
_entity_poly.entity_id
_entity_poly.type
_entity_poly.pdbx_seq_one_letter_code
_entity_poly.pdbx_strand_id
1 'polypeptide(L)'
;MPAYGRHEFPYTPNGTDAERMVPDEDRRRKTGRPLSVTLTPEAMILVKKYMNRDSSSPYLFPFLESREGTKEAYREYQLALRSFNQQLMLLGELLGLGDKLSSYTARHTWATTAYYCEIHPGIISEAMGHSSITVTETYLKPFRSKKIDEANKQVLDFVKRSVIGVIA
;
A
#
# COMPACT_ATOMS: atom_id res chain seq x y z
N MET A 1 10.19 20.68 13.50
CA MET A 1 9.53 20.62 12.17
C MET A 1 10.00 19.38 11.44
N PRO A 2 9.14 18.50 10.97
CA PRO A 2 9.57 17.30 10.30
C PRO A 2 9.96 17.63 8.85
N ALA A 3 11.20 17.38 8.48
CA ALA A 3 11.71 17.43 7.13
C ALA A 3 11.15 16.25 6.30
N TYR A 4 10.63 16.39 5.10
CA TYR A 4 10.20 15.31 4.22
C TYR A 4 11.44 14.76 3.48
N GLY A 5 11.76 13.47 3.66
CA GLY A 5 12.96 12.82 3.18
C GLY A 5 12.98 12.59 1.66
N ARG A 6 14.16 12.57 1.08
CA ARG A 6 14.39 12.37 -0.35
C ARG A 6 13.83 11.04 -0.79
N HIS A 7 13.00 11.05 -1.81
CA HIS A 7 12.71 9.89 -2.63
C HIS A 7 13.64 9.93 -3.86
N GLU A 8 14.92 9.69 -3.65
CA GLU A 8 15.79 9.34 -4.76
C GLU A 8 15.42 7.92 -5.18
N PHE A 9 14.71 7.81 -6.30
CA PHE A 9 14.54 6.55 -6.99
C PHE A 9 15.74 6.41 -7.95
N PRO A 10 16.73 5.56 -7.66
CA PRO A 10 17.75 5.27 -8.63
C PRO A 10 17.13 4.38 -9.72
N TYR A 11 16.57 5.03 -10.74
CA TYR A 11 16.23 4.36 -11.97
C TYR A 11 17.49 4.16 -12.79
N THR A 12 18.05 2.97 -12.78
CA THR A 12 19.07 2.55 -13.75
C THR A 12 18.38 1.82 -14.91
N PRO A 13 18.40 2.38 -16.16
CA PRO A 13 17.66 1.83 -17.29
C PRO A 13 18.17 0.47 -17.82
N ASN A 14 19.30 -0.02 -17.34
CA ASN A 14 20.00 -1.17 -17.92
C ASN A 14 20.37 -2.20 -16.84
N GLY A 15 19.45 -3.08 -16.50
CA GLY A 15 19.76 -4.23 -15.67
C GLY A 15 18.53 -5.05 -15.34
N THR A 16 18.70 -6.34 -15.14
CA THR A 16 17.68 -7.32 -14.72
C THR A 16 17.02 -6.99 -13.36
N ASP A 17 17.49 -5.94 -12.67
CA ASP A 17 16.91 -5.41 -11.42
C ASP A 17 15.84 -4.33 -11.64
N ALA A 18 15.48 -4.04 -12.89
CA ALA A 18 14.50 -2.99 -13.23
C ALA A 18 13.07 -3.25 -12.70
N GLU A 19 12.79 -4.45 -12.21
CA GLU A 19 11.49 -4.80 -11.64
C GLU A 19 11.39 -4.47 -10.14
N ARG A 20 12.49 -4.17 -9.49
CA ARG A 20 12.51 -3.90 -8.06
C ARG A 20 12.88 -2.44 -7.80
N MET A 21 11.89 -1.62 -7.51
CA MET A 21 12.14 -0.31 -6.91
C MET A 21 12.59 -0.53 -5.45
N VAL A 22 13.88 -0.58 -5.23
CA VAL A 22 14.48 -0.48 -3.91
C VAL A 22 15.05 0.93 -3.80
N PRO A 23 14.42 1.84 -3.06
CA PRO A 23 15.08 3.07 -2.68
C PRO A 23 16.21 2.71 -1.71
N ASP A 24 17.42 3.10 -2.02
CA ASP A 24 18.64 2.72 -1.30
C ASP A 24 18.74 3.34 0.12
N GLU A 25 17.75 3.96 0.67
CA GLU A 25 17.64 4.42 2.07
C GLU A 25 16.22 4.89 2.45
N ASP A 26 15.17 4.48 1.74
CA ASP A 26 13.84 4.98 2.06
C ASP A 26 13.26 4.28 3.29
N ARG A 27 13.76 4.71 4.43
CA ARG A 27 13.13 4.37 5.70
C ARG A 27 11.92 5.28 5.87
N ARG A 28 10.74 4.67 5.94
CA ARG A 28 9.54 5.42 6.31
C ARG A 28 9.83 6.30 7.52
N ARG A 29 9.73 7.59 7.34
CA ARG A 29 10.05 8.61 8.34
C ARG A 29 9.37 8.38 9.68
N LYS A 30 8.12 7.93 9.66
CA LYS A 30 7.33 7.67 10.86
C LYS A 30 7.71 6.36 11.56
N THR A 31 8.19 5.35 10.84
CA THR A 31 8.44 4.01 11.39
C THR A 31 9.88 3.53 11.21
N GLY A 32 10.70 4.26 10.45
CA GLY A 32 12.09 3.88 10.15
C GLY A 32 12.25 2.58 9.36
N ARG A 33 11.16 1.99 8.85
CA ARG A 33 11.18 0.72 8.13
C ARG A 33 11.38 0.94 6.64
N PRO A 34 12.31 0.21 6.01
CA PRO A 34 12.43 0.21 4.56
C PRO A 34 11.17 -0.42 3.94
N LEU A 35 10.72 0.14 2.83
CA LEU A 35 9.62 -0.40 2.05
C LEU A 35 10.15 -0.72 0.65
N SER A 36 10.14 -2.00 0.29
CA SER A 36 10.53 -2.47 -1.04
C SER A 36 9.32 -3.09 -1.73
N VAL A 37 9.04 -2.64 -2.95
CA VAL A 37 7.91 -3.12 -3.75
C VAL A 37 8.41 -3.50 -5.14
N THR A 38 8.12 -4.72 -5.57
CA THR A 38 8.31 -5.13 -6.97
C THR A 38 7.17 -4.58 -7.80
N LEU A 39 7.48 -3.80 -8.84
CA LEU A 39 6.47 -3.26 -9.74
C LEU A 39 6.07 -4.31 -10.78
N THR A 40 4.75 -4.48 -10.96
CA THR A 40 4.23 -5.27 -12.08
C THR A 40 4.44 -4.52 -13.40
N PRO A 41 4.43 -5.22 -14.57
CA PRO A 41 4.53 -4.57 -15.87
C PRO A 41 3.49 -3.46 -16.07
N GLU A 42 2.26 -3.68 -15.61
CA GLU A 42 1.16 -2.70 -15.69
C GLU A 42 1.44 -1.47 -14.84
N ALA A 43 1.94 -1.65 -13.61
CA ALA A 43 2.34 -0.55 -12.74
C ALA A 43 3.50 0.24 -13.37
N MET A 44 4.47 -0.44 -13.98
CA MET A 44 5.60 0.20 -14.66
C MET A 44 5.15 1.04 -15.85
N ILE A 45 4.14 0.60 -16.63
CA ILE A 45 3.54 1.40 -17.71
C ILE A 45 2.99 2.72 -17.16
N LEU A 46 2.26 2.66 -16.03
CA LEU A 46 1.71 3.85 -15.40
C LEU A 46 2.81 4.78 -14.86
N VAL A 47 3.82 4.23 -14.19
CA VAL A 47 4.97 5.01 -13.73
C VAL A 47 5.63 5.72 -14.89
N LYS A 48 6.00 5.01 -15.96
CA LYS A 48 6.64 5.62 -17.15
C LYS A 48 5.77 6.68 -17.83
N LYS A 49 4.45 6.51 -17.81
CA LYS A 49 3.51 7.47 -18.40
C LYS A 49 3.45 8.78 -17.63
N TYR A 50 3.50 8.73 -16.30
CA TYR A 50 3.24 9.87 -15.43
C TYR A 50 4.47 10.37 -14.65
N MET A 51 5.61 9.70 -14.79
CA MET A 51 6.85 10.12 -14.12
C MET A 51 7.29 11.52 -14.57
N ASN A 52 8.01 12.19 -13.69
CA ASN A 52 8.60 13.47 -13.98
C ASN A 52 9.61 13.32 -15.14
N ARG A 53 9.55 14.24 -16.10
CA ARG A 53 10.46 14.27 -17.25
C ARG A 53 11.71 15.10 -16.96
N ASP A 54 11.67 15.92 -15.93
CA ASP A 54 12.83 16.68 -15.47
C ASP A 54 13.72 15.78 -14.60
N SER A 55 14.86 15.39 -15.16
CA SER A 55 15.86 14.54 -14.49
C SER A 55 16.54 15.22 -13.32
N SER A 56 16.43 16.53 -13.18
CA SER A 56 16.97 17.29 -12.05
C SER A 56 16.02 17.33 -10.85
N SER A 57 14.75 16.96 -11.05
CA SER A 57 13.76 16.92 -9.99
C SER A 57 13.98 15.73 -9.07
N PRO A 58 13.97 15.92 -7.73
CA PRO A 58 14.05 14.83 -6.78
C PRO A 58 12.75 14.01 -6.67
N TYR A 59 11.69 14.41 -7.37
CA TYR A 59 10.37 13.80 -7.27
C TYR A 59 10.06 12.90 -8.46
N LEU A 60 9.61 11.68 -8.19
CA LEU A 60 9.22 10.73 -9.22
C LEU A 60 8.06 11.26 -10.08
N PHE A 61 7.12 11.96 -9.48
CA PHE A 61 5.96 12.54 -10.17
C PHE A 61 5.97 14.06 -10.07
N PRO A 62 5.50 14.79 -11.10
CA PRO A 62 5.56 16.26 -11.16
C PRO A 62 4.46 16.93 -10.32
N PHE A 63 4.29 16.52 -9.07
CA PHE A 63 3.32 17.12 -8.15
C PHE A 63 3.93 18.19 -7.25
N LEU A 64 5.25 18.18 -7.10
CA LEU A 64 6.00 19.09 -6.26
C LEU A 64 7.15 19.64 -7.08
N GLU A 65 7.41 20.95 -6.92
CA GLU A 65 8.50 21.67 -7.60
C GLU A 65 9.51 22.23 -6.58
N SER A 66 9.03 22.61 -5.40
CA SER A 66 9.87 23.21 -4.38
C SER A 66 10.80 22.19 -3.73
N ARG A 67 11.96 22.68 -3.31
CA ARG A 67 12.98 21.87 -2.64
C ARG A 67 12.38 21.18 -1.41
N GLU A 68 12.70 19.91 -1.28
CA GLU A 68 12.29 19.07 -0.16
C GLU A 68 12.65 19.69 1.20
N GLY A 69 11.79 19.44 2.19
CA GLY A 69 11.96 19.93 3.56
C GLY A 69 11.58 21.40 3.76
N THR A 70 11.21 22.14 2.70
CA THR A 70 10.77 23.53 2.80
C THR A 70 9.29 23.63 3.17
N LYS A 71 8.89 24.81 3.66
CA LYS A 71 7.46 25.10 3.92
C LYS A 71 6.65 25.15 2.62
N GLU A 72 7.27 25.58 1.56
CA GLU A 72 6.72 25.68 0.21
C GLU A 72 6.37 24.28 -0.31
N ALA A 73 7.31 23.32 -0.27
CA ALA A 73 7.04 21.93 -0.64
C ALA A 73 5.93 21.30 0.20
N TYR A 74 5.85 21.63 1.50
CA TYR A 74 4.75 21.17 2.34
C TYR A 74 3.40 21.73 1.91
N ARG A 75 3.34 23.01 1.53
CA ARG A 75 2.12 23.64 1.02
C ARG A 75 1.68 23.02 -0.31
N GLU A 76 2.62 22.85 -1.25
CA GLU A 76 2.38 22.16 -2.53
C GLU A 76 1.81 20.76 -2.30
N TYR A 77 2.42 19.98 -1.42
CA TYR A 77 1.91 18.66 -1.03
C TYR A 77 0.46 18.72 -0.51
N GLN A 78 0.15 19.65 0.39
CA GLN A 78 -1.20 19.80 0.94
C GLN A 78 -2.22 20.18 -0.15
N LEU A 79 -1.84 21.05 -1.08
CA LEU A 79 -2.68 21.44 -2.20
C LEU A 79 -2.88 20.27 -3.17
N ALA A 80 -1.82 19.56 -3.55
CA ALA A 80 -1.88 18.40 -4.42
C ALA A 80 -2.77 17.31 -3.81
N LEU A 81 -2.61 17.00 -2.52
CA LEU A 81 -3.42 16.02 -1.82
C LEU A 81 -4.90 16.42 -1.76
N ARG A 82 -5.18 17.69 -1.51
CA ARG A 82 -6.56 18.23 -1.51
C ARG A 82 -7.20 18.11 -2.89
N SER A 83 -6.49 18.55 -3.93
CA SER A 83 -6.96 18.45 -5.32
C SER A 83 -7.22 16.99 -5.70
N PHE A 84 -6.31 16.09 -5.38
CA PHE A 84 -6.45 14.67 -5.65
C PHE A 84 -7.69 14.06 -4.98
N ASN A 85 -7.91 14.36 -3.70
CA ASN A 85 -9.10 13.88 -2.99
C ASN A 85 -10.40 14.48 -3.54
N GLN A 86 -10.39 15.73 -4.00
CA GLN A 86 -11.55 16.33 -4.67
C GLN A 86 -11.88 15.60 -5.99
N GLN A 87 -10.86 15.30 -6.81
CA GLN A 87 -11.06 14.54 -8.04
C GLN A 87 -11.58 13.11 -7.78
N LEU A 88 -11.06 12.45 -6.74
CA LEU A 88 -11.57 11.14 -6.32
C LEU A 88 -13.02 11.20 -5.86
N MET A 89 -13.41 12.24 -5.13
CA MET A 89 -14.79 12.44 -4.69
C MET A 89 -15.73 12.60 -5.90
N LEU A 90 -15.36 13.47 -6.86
CA LEU A 90 -16.13 13.66 -8.10
C LEU A 90 -16.23 12.35 -8.91
N LEU A 91 -15.15 11.58 -9.00
CA LEU A 91 -15.16 10.27 -9.65
C LEU A 91 -16.12 9.31 -8.95
N GLY A 92 -16.13 9.28 -7.62
CA GLY A 92 -17.05 8.47 -6.83
C GLY A 92 -18.52 8.84 -7.10
N GLU A 93 -18.82 10.13 -7.18
CA GLU A 93 -20.16 10.64 -7.52
C GLU A 93 -20.57 10.23 -8.93
N LEU A 94 -19.69 10.41 -9.93
CA LEU A 94 -19.94 10.02 -11.32
C LEU A 94 -20.20 8.52 -11.49
N LEU A 95 -19.56 7.70 -10.68
CA LEU A 95 -19.73 6.24 -10.66
C LEU A 95 -20.90 5.76 -9.80
N GLY A 96 -21.60 6.66 -9.12
CA GLY A 96 -22.72 6.33 -8.23
C GLY A 96 -22.29 5.50 -7.02
N LEU A 97 -21.05 5.64 -6.54
CA LEU A 97 -20.57 4.92 -5.37
C LEU A 97 -21.20 5.51 -4.11
N GLY A 98 -21.71 4.64 -3.22
CA GLY A 98 -22.32 5.07 -1.96
C GLY A 98 -21.31 5.61 -0.95
N ASP A 99 -20.04 5.27 -1.09
CA ASP A 99 -18.94 5.67 -0.21
C ASP A 99 -18.05 6.73 -0.85
N LYS A 100 -17.50 7.63 -0.02
CA LYS A 100 -16.57 8.65 -0.48
C LYS A 100 -15.20 8.04 -0.80
N LEU A 101 -14.72 8.25 -2.02
CA LEU A 101 -13.36 7.90 -2.39
C LEU A 101 -12.36 8.93 -1.84
N SER A 102 -11.21 8.44 -1.40
CA SER A 102 -10.07 9.25 -0.95
C SER A 102 -8.75 8.57 -1.29
N SER A 103 -7.63 9.27 -1.12
CA SER A 103 -6.28 8.70 -1.27
C SER A 103 -6.04 7.48 -0.38
N TYR A 104 -6.75 7.37 0.74
CA TYR A 104 -6.68 6.25 1.66
C TYR A 104 -7.49 5.02 1.20
N THR A 105 -8.47 5.22 0.33
CA THR A 105 -9.36 4.14 -0.12
C THR A 105 -8.59 2.99 -0.75
N ALA A 106 -7.62 3.28 -1.64
CA ALA A 106 -6.79 2.25 -2.27
C ALA A 106 -6.01 1.44 -1.23
N ARG A 107 -5.46 2.11 -0.21
CA ARG A 107 -4.72 1.47 0.87
C ARG A 107 -5.61 0.56 1.73
N HIS A 108 -6.80 1.03 2.10
CA HIS A 108 -7.78 0.22 2.83
C HIS A 108 -8.27 -0.97 2.02
N THR A 109 -8.55 -0.75 0.73
CA THR A 109 -8.99 -1.82 -0.18
C THR A 109 -7.93 -2.90 -0.29
N TRP A 110 -6.66 -2.53 -0.51
CA TRP A 110 -5.57 -3.48 -0.59
C TRP A 110 -5.45 -4.32 0.69
N ALA A 111 -5.41 -3.69 1.85
CA ALA A 111 -5.27 -4.39 3.14
C ALA A 111 -6.45 -5.34 3.40
N THR A 112 -7.67 -4.88 3.15
CA THR A 112 -8.89 -5.69 3.35
C THR A 112 -8.94 -6.85 2.34
N THR A 113 -8.58 -6.62 1.08
CA THR A 113 -8.52 -7.66 0.06
C THR A 113 -7.47 -8.71 0.40
N ALA A 114 -6.26 -8.29 0.79
CA ALA A 114 -5.20 -9.20 1.22
C ALA A 114 -5.65 -10.07 2.41
N TYR A 115 -6.36 -9.47 3.37
CA TYR A 115 -6.91 -10.20 4.51
C TYR A 115 -7.96 -11.24 4.08
N TYR A 116 -8.85 -10.90 3.15
CA TYR A 116 -9.83 -11.86 2.61
C TYR A 116 -9.20 -12.94 1.73
N CYS A 117 -8.03 -12.67 1.15
CA CYS A 117 -7.18 -13.67 0.49
C CYS A 117 -6.38 -14.53 1.49
N GLU A 118 -6.68 -14.42 2.79
CA GLU A 118 -6.06 -15.22 3.86
C GLU A 118 -4.55 -14.95 4.04
N ILE A 119 -4.07 -13.79 3.58
CA ILE A 119 -2.70 -13.36 3.82
C ILE A 119 -2.57 -13.00 5.30
N HIS A 120 -1.52 -13.53 5.93
CA HIS A 120 -1.29 -13.33 7.36
C HIS A 120 -1.20 -11.84 7.73
N PRO A 121 -1.91 -11.36 8.78
CA PRO A 121 -1.91 -9.94 9.17
C PRO A 121 -0.53 -9.34 9.40
N GLY A 122 0.44 -10.14 9.83
CA GLY A 122 1.84 -9.72 9.96
C GLY A 122 2.46 -9.32 8.62
N ILE A 123 2.21 -10.07 7.55
CA ILE A 123 2.68 -9.77 6.18
C ILE A 123 2.00 -8.48 5.68
N ILE A 124 0.70 -8.35 5.92
CA ILE A 124 -0.06 -7.13 5.58
C ILE A 124 0.54 -5.92 6.32
N SER A 125 0.82 -6.08 7.62
CA SER A 125 1.43 -5.03 8.46
C SER A 125 2.78 -4.58 7.91
N GLU A 126 3.63 -5.53 7.53
CA GLU A 126 4.94 -5.26 6.98
C GLU A 126 4.84 -4.57 5.61
N ALA A 127 4.05 -5.11 4.69
CA ALA A 127 3.82 -4.52 3.37
C ALA A 127 3.22 -3.11 3.44
N MET A 128 2.38 -2.84 4.44
CA MET A 128 1.86 -1.50 4.71
C MET A 128 2.85 -0.62 5.49
N GLY A 129 3.97 -1.18 5.97
CA GLY A 129 4.96 -0.48 6.77
C GLY A 129 4.38 0.06 8.08
N HIS A 130 3.51 -0.67 8.73
CA HIS A 130 2.98 -0.30 10.04
C HIS A 130 3.98 -0.64 11.15
N SER A 131 3.93 0.11 12.25
CA SER A 131 4.78 -0.12 13.42
C SER A 131 4.38 -1.37 14.20
N SER A 132 3.12 -1.77 14.12
CA SER A 132 2.57 -2.97 14.79
C SER A 132 1.40 -3.57 14.02
N ILE A 133 1.09 -4.83 14.31
CA ILE A 133 -0.09 -5.53 13.77
C ILE A 133 -1.38 -4.83 14.21
N THR A 134 -1.44 -4.33 15.43
CA THR A 134 -2.61 -3.61 15.97
C THR A 134 -3.03 -2.43 15.09
N VAL A 135 -2.04 -1.69 14.53
CA VAL A 135 -2.36 -0.64 13.55
C VAL A 135 -3.00 -1.22 12.30
N THR A 136 -2.57 -2.42 11.86
CA THR A 136 -3.13 -3.09 10.70
C THR A 136 -4.58 -3.53 10.95
N GLU A 137 -4.88 -4.05 12.12
CA GLU A 137 -6.20 -4.52 12.50
C GLU A 137 -7.28 -3.43 12.37
N THR A 138 -6.92 -2.15 12.56
CA THR A 138 -7.85 -1.02 12.34
C THR A 138 -8.30 -0.88 10.89
N TYR A 139 -7.56 -1.46 9.94
CA TYR A 139 -7.89 -1.48 8.51
C TYR A 139 -8.72 -2.70 8.09
N LEU A 140 -8.71 -3.75 8.91
CA LEU A 140 -9.33 -5.02 8.56
C LEU A 140 -10.79 -5.04 8.99
N LYS A 141 -11.66 -5.49 8.08
CA LYS A 141 -13.06 -5.76 8.42
C LYS A 141 -13.17 -7.17 9.00
N PRO A 142 -14.03 -7.41 10.01
CA PRO A 142 -14.28 -8.75 10.53
C PRO A 142 -14.67 -9.73 9.44
N PHE A 143 -14.28 -10.99 9.60
CA PHE A 143 -14.75 -12.05 8.72
C PHE A 143 -16.26 -12.23 8.86
N ARG A 144 -16.92 -12.57 7.75
CA ARG A 144 -18.33 -12.98 7.77
C ARG A 144 -18.48 -14.31 8.51
N SER A 145 -19.58 -14.50 9.21
CA SER A 145 -19.90 -15.72 9.98
C SER A 145 -19.65 -17.01 9.18
N LYS A 146 -19.98 -17.01 7.89
CA LYS A 146 -19.73 -18.15 7.00
C LYS A 146 -18.26 -18.60 6.97
N LYS A 147 -17.31 -17.66 6.96
CA LYS A 147 -15.86 -17.99 6.99
C LYS A 147 -15.46 -18.62 8.33
N ILE A 148 -16.06 -18.19 9.42
CA ILE A 148 -15.83 -18.76 10.75
C ILE A 148 -16.35 -20.20 10.78
N ASP A 149 -17.53 -20.44 10.22
CA ASP A 149 -18.12 -21.79 10.13
C ASP A 149 -17.29 -22.73 9.26
N GLU A 150 -16.78 -22.23 8.11
CA GLU A 150 -15.87 -22.98 7.26
C GLU A 150 -14.55 -23.35 7.99
N ALA A 151 -13.96 -22.42 8.72
CA ALA A 151 -12.76 -22.66 9.53
C ALA A 151 -13.03 -23.71 10.62
N ASN A 152 -14.14 -23.60 11.36
CA ASN A 152 -14.55 -24.57 12.36
C ASN A 152 -14.73 -25.98 11.75
N LYS A 153 -15.36 -26.07 10.58
CA LYS A 153 -15.51 -27.34 9.87
C LYS A 153 -14.17 -27.95 9.53
N GLN A 154 -13.21 -27.17 9.02
CA GLN A 154 -11.86 -27.67 8.70
C GLN A 154 -11.14 -28.22 9.94
N VAL A 155 -11.23 -27.51 11.07
CA VAL A 155 -10.66 -27.98 12.35
C VAL A 155 -11.30 -29.29 12.79
N LEU A 156 -12.62 -29.38 12.75
CA LEU A 156 -13.35 -30.61 13.13
C LEU A 156 -13.01 -31.78 12.20
N ASP A 157 -12.92 -31.55 10.89
CA ASP A 157 -12.55 -32.59 9.93
C ASP A 157 -11.09 -33.06 10.10
N PHE A 158 -10.18 -32.16 10.45
CA PHE A 158 -8.80 -32.50 10.81
C PHE A 158 -8.74 -33.39 12.06
N VAL A 159 -9.43 -33.03 13.14
CA VAL A 159 -9.49 -33.80 14.37
C VAL A 159 -10.09 -35.20 14.13
N LYS A 160 -11.20 -35.29 13.38
CA LYS A 160 -11.81 -36.58 13.04
C LYS A 160 -10.86 -37.51 12.31
N ARG A 161 -10.10 -36.98 11.30
CA ARG A 161 -9.10 -37.79 10.57
C ARG A 161 -7.97 -38.25 11.47
N SER A 162 -7.50 -37.37 12.35
CA SER A 162 -6.43 -37.72 13.30
C SER A 162 -6.84 -38.79 14.31
N VAL A 163 -8.10 -38.78 14.78
CA VAL A 163 -8.63 -39.78 15.72
C VAL A 163 -8.86 -41.11 15.02
N ILE A 164 -9.37 -41.14 13.80
CA ILE A 164 -9.59 -42.38 13.04
C ILE A 164 -8.27 -43.04 12.66
N GLY A 165 -7.21 -42.26 12.37
CA GLY A 165 -5.87 -42.79 12.09
C GLY A 165 -5.13 -43.39 13.30
N VAL A 166 -5.64 -43.18 14.51
CA VAL A 166 -5.07 -43.75 15.76
C VAL A 166 -5.78 -45.06 16.15
N ILE A 167 -6.95 -45.34 15.61
CA ILE A 167 -7.80 -46.47 15.95
C ILE A 167 -7.69 -47.61 14.90
N ALA A 168 -7.04 -47.35 13.77
CA ALA A 168 -6.75 -48.30 12.70
C ALA A 168 -5.31 -48.82 12.81
#